data_57834fc9d4e5dbc064d84c727965f48c
#
_entry.id   57834fc9d4e5dbc064d84c727965f48c
#
_cell.length_a   1.000
_cell.length_b   1.000
_cell.length_c   1.000
_cell.angle_alpha   90.00
_cell.angle_beta   90.00
_cell.angle_gamma   90.00
#
_symmetry.space_group_name_H-M   'P 1'
#
loop_
_entity.id
_entity.type
_entity.pdbx_description
1 polymer ?
#
loop_
_entity_poly.entity_id
_entity_poly.type
_entity_poly.pdbx_seq_one_letter_code
_entity_poly.pdbx_strand_id
1 'polypeptide(L)'
;MKKVKEKYTFIDLFAGLSGIRIGFEQAASDLGVKTQCALTSEIKPAAIEALKNRYPNEKVDYNIYDVHADMIPEGIDVLLGGFPCQPFSAAGKGLGFLDTRGTLFFEIERIIHEFTQRGQKPAGFILENVEGLMKHGGEVKGSPYGKTLTTIVTKLELAGYNVEVLLLDSADFGLAQSRKRVYI
;
A
#
# COMPACT_ATOMS: atom_id res chain seq x y z
N MET A 1 -3.79 24.57 17.31
CA MET A 1 -4.11 23.87 16.04
C MET A 1 -2.80 23.58 15.31
N LYS A 2 -2.49 22.33 14.95
CA LYS A 2 -1.35 22.04 14.09
C LYS A 2 -1.61 22.71 12.72
N LYS A 3 -0.64 23.46 12.23
CA LYS A 3 -0.73 24.09 10.89
C LYS A 3 -0.89 22.96 9.86
N VAL A 4 -1.94 22.99 9.07
CA VAL A 4 -2.15 22.02 7.98
C VAL A 4 -1.00 22.21 6.99
N LYS A 5 -0.35 21.14 6.59
CA LYS A 5 0.73 21.16 5.61
C LYS A 5 0.13 21.56 4.25
N GLU A 6 0.75 22.49 3.53
CA GLU A 6 0.24 22.97 2.24
C GLU A 6 0.39 21.94 1.12
N LYS A 7 1.32 21.00 1.30
CA LYS A 7 1.63 19.97 0.30
C LYS A 7 2.01 18.66 0.99
N TYR A 8 1.41 17.55 0.56
CA TYR A 8 1.76 16.20 0.97
C TYR A 8 2.55 15.50 -0.14
N THR A 9 3.65 14.86 0.25
CA THR A 9 4.47 14.03 -0.66
C THR A 9 4.19 12.57 -0.38
N PHE A 10 4.00 11.78 -1.43
CA PHE A 10 3.66 10.36 -1.30
C PHE A 10 4.42 9.49 -2.30
N ILE A 11 4.42 8.18 -2.06
CA ILE A 11 4.85 7.15 -3.00
C ILE A 11 3.68 6.23 -3.33
N ASP A 12 3.63 5.73 -4.57
CA ASP A 12 2.58 4.84 -5.09
C ASP A 12 3.21 3.49 -5.48
N LEU A 13 3.05 2.50 -4.61
CA LEU A 13 3.62 1.17 -4.78
C LEU A 13 2.59 0.21 -5.36
N PHE A 14 3.00 -0.65 -6.31
CA PHE A 14 2.09 -1.55 -7.02
C PHE A 14 0.96 -0.79 -7.70
N ALA A 15 1.31 0.32 -8.34
CA ALA A 15 0.38 1.36 -8.77
C ALA A 15 -0.77 0.88 -9.68
N GLY A 16 -0.57 -0.18 -10.46
CA GLY A 16 -1.55 -0.63 -11.45
C GLY A 16 -1.93 0.51 -12.40
N LEU A 17 -3.18 0.93 -12.36
CA LEU A 17 -3.68 2.12 -13.09
C LEU A 17 -3.83 3.34 -12.17
N SER A 18 -3.15 3.36 -11.03
CA SER A 18 -3.16 4.46 -10.02
C SER A 18 -4.53 4.74 -9.39
N GLY A 19 -5.37 3.72 -9.18
CA GLY A 19 -6.70 3.93 -8.60
C GLY A 19 -6.65 4.55 -7.21
N ILE A 20 -5.78 4.06 -6.32
CA ILE A 20 -5.60 4.60 -4.96
C ILE A 20 -5.05 6.04 -5.04
N ARG A 21 -4.04 6.27 -5.87
CA ARG A 21 -3.44 7.59 -6.09
C ARG A 21 -4.47 8.61 -6.56
N ILE A 22 -5.29 8.26 -7.56
CA ILE A 22 -6.33 9.15 -8.08
C ILE A 22 -7.29 9.56 -6.97
N GLY A 23 -7.78 8.60 -6.17
CA GLY A 23 -8.66 8.89 -5.04
C GLY A 23 -7.98 9.75 -3.97
N PHE A 24 -6.71 9.48 -3.66
CA PHE A 24 -5.93 10.26 -2.71
C PHE A 24 -5.72 11.71 -3.20
N GLU A 25 -5.34 11.91 -4.46
CA GLU A 25 -5.14 13.23 -5.07
C GLU A 25 -6.44 14.02 -5.14
N GLN A 26 -7.59 13.37 -5.46
CA GLN A 26 -8.90 14.00 -5.44
C GLN A 26 -9.29 14.47 -4.04
N ALA A 27 -9.19 13.59 -3.04
CA ALA A 27 -9.52 13.93 -1.66
C ALA A 27 -8.64 15.09 -1.13
N ALA A 28 -7.37 15.10 -1.46
CA ALA A 28 -6.47 16.20 -1.11
C ALA A 28 -6.89 17.51 -1.79
N SER A 29 -7.25 17.46 -3.08
CA SER A 29 -7.74 18.62 -3.83
C SER A 29 -9.01 19.21 -3.24
N ASP A 30 -9.96 18.36 -2.84
CA ASP A 30 -11.23 18.78 -2.21
C ASP A 30 -10.98 19.49 -0.87
N LEU A 31 -9.90 19.13 -0.18
CA LEU A 31 -9.44 19.77 1.05
C LEU A 31 -8.54 21.01 0.80
N GLY A 32 -8.31 21.39 -0.45
CA GLY A 32 -7.43 22.51 -0.82
C GLY A 32 -5.95 22.23 -0.57
N VAL A 33 -5.53 20.97 -0.51
CA VAL A 33 -4.16 20.54 -0.24
C VAL A 33 -3.51 20.04 -1.53
N LYS A 34 -2.26 20.42 -1.77
CA LYS A 34 -1.47 19.93 -2.89
C LYS A 34 -0.86 18.57 -2.58
N THR A 35 -0.66 17.78 -3.62
CA THR A 35 0.05 16.49 -3.53
C THR A 35 1.22 16.44 -4.49
N GLN A 36 2.21 15.61 -4.18
CA GLN A 36 3.31 15.29 -5.08
C GLN A 36 3.67 13.81 -4.94
N CYS A 37 3.62 13.09 -6.05
CA CYS A 37 4.19 11.75 -6.11
C CYS A 37 5.71 11.83 -6.23
N ALA A 38 6.42 11.13 -5.35
CA ALA A 38 7.88 11.07 -5.34
C ALA A 38 8.42 9.84 -6.08
N LEU A 39 7.67 8.75 -6.09
CA LEU A 39 8.02 7.51 -6.76
C LEU A 39 6.77 6.69 -7.06
N THR A 40 6.73 6.10 -8.25
CA THR A 40 5.69 5.13 -8.64
C THR A 40 6.35 3.80 -9.00
N SER A 41 5.91 2.70 -8.38
CA SER A 41 6.40 1.34 -8.64
C SER A 41 5.32 0.50 -9.33
N GLU A 42 5.62 0.00 -10.53
CA GLU A 42 4.80 -0.94 -11.29
C GLU A 42 5.71 -1.77 -12.23
N ILE A 43 5.35 -3.04 -12.47
CA ILE A 43 6.13 -3.93 -13.35
C ILE A 43 5.34 -4.46 -14.55
N LYS A 44 4.01 -4.31 -14.57
CA LYS A 44 3.19 -4.80 -15.68
C LYS A 44 3.30 -3.87 -16.89
N PRO A 45 3.75 -4.34 -18.05
CA PRO A 45 4.01 -3.48 -19.22
C PRO A 45 2.81 -2.62 -19.63
N ALA A 46 1.61 -3.19 -19.67
CA ALA A 46 0.41 -2.45 -20.05
C ALA A 46 0.02 -1.36 -19.01
N ALA A 47 0.25 -1.61 -17.73
CA ALA A 47 0.03 -0.61 -16.70
C ALA A 47 1.08 0.50 -16.76
N ILE A 48 2.35 0.13 -16.99
CA ILE A 48 3.45 1.10 -17.16
C ILE A 48 3.17 2.02 -18.36
N GLU A 49 2.69 1.48 -19.48
CA GLU A 49 2.32 2.28 -20.65
C GLU A 49 1.21 3.29 -20.32
N ALA A 50 0.15 2.85 -19.64
CA ALA A 50 -0.93 3.72 -19.20
C ALA A 50 -0.45 4.81 -18.22
N LEU A 51 0.43 4.44 -17.28
CA LEU A 51 1.03 5.37 -16.34
C LEU A 51 1.93 6.42 -17.03
N LYS A 52 2.75 6.02 -17.99
CA LYS A 52 3.59 6.94 -18.78
C LYS A 52 2.76 7.93 -19.57
N ASN A 53 1.62 7.50 -20.10
CA ASN A 53 0.69 8.40 -20.78
C ASN A 53 0.02 9.38 -19.82
N ARG A 54 -0.33 8.95 -18.62
CA ARG A 54 -0.98 9.78 -17.60
C ARG A 54 -0.01 10.71 -16.89
N TYR A 55 1.20 10.25 -16.61
CA TYR A 55 2.24 10.96 -15.86
C TYR A 55 3.55 11.02 -16.67
N PRO A 56 3.57 11.76 -17.80
CA PRO A 56 4.66 11.71 -18.77
C PRO A 56 6.02 12.20 -18.22
N ASN A 57 6.01 12.95 -17.12
CA ASN A 57 7.22 13.48 -16.49
C ASN A 57 7.70 12.64 -15.30
N GLU A 58 7.07 11.51 -15.04
CA GLU A 58 7.42 10.64 -13.92
C GLU A 58 8.05 9.33 -14.41
N LYS A 59 9.02 8.80 -13.67
CA LYS A 59 9.47 7.43 -13.84
C LYS A 59 8.54 6.51 -13.06
N VAL A 60 7.91 5.54 -13.75
CA VAL A 60 6.83 4.71 -13.19
C VAL A 60 7.09 3.20 -13.26
N ASP A 61 8.29 2.79 -13.68
CA ASP A 61 8.66 1.40 -13.98
C ASP A 61 9.67 0.82 -13.00
N TYR A 62 9.55 1.16 -11.73
CA TYR A 62 10.37 0.55 -10.68
C TYR A 62 9.83 -0.82 -10.27
N ASN A 63 10.69 -1.82 -10.21
CA ASN A 63 10.40 -3.06 -9.53
C ASN A 63 10.47 -2.84 -8.01
N ILE A 64 9.48 -3.31 -7.26
CA ILE A 64 9.41 -3.13 -5.81
C ILE A 64 10.65 -3.64 -5.08
N TYR A 65 11.28 -4.70 -5.58
CA TYR A 65 12.51 -5.26 -5.00
C TYR A 65 13.72 -4.33 -5.12
N ASP A 66 13.70 -3.42 -6.10
CA ASP A 66 14.76 -2.45 -6.35
C ASP A 66 14.44 -1.08 -5.74
N VAL A 67 13.27 -0.93 -5.09
CA VAL A 67 12.89 0.31 -4.41
C VAL A 67 13.46 0.32 -3.01
N HIS A 68 14.33 1.30 -2.73
CA HIS A 68 14.94 1.54 -1.43
C HIS A 68 14.67 2.97 -0.96
N ALA A 69 14.61 3.17 0.37
CA ALA A 69 14.31 4.48 0.94
C ALA A 69 15.35 5.57 0.59
N ASP A 70 16.59 5.18 0.26
CA ASP A 70 17.65 6.11 -0.16
C ASP A 70 17.47 6.65 -1.59
N MET A 71 16.68 5.96 -2.41
CA MET A 71 16.29 6.42 -3.76
C MET A 71 15.17 7.46 -3.74
N ILE A 72 14.50 7.60 -2.60
CA ILE A 72 13.29 8.39 -2.44
C ILE A 72 13.65 9.69 -1.71
N PRO A 73 13.16 10.85 -2.20
CA PRO A 73 13.38 12.13 -1.52
C PRO A 73 12.92 12.11 -0.06
N GLU A 74 13.56 12.92 0.77
CA GLU A 74 13.14 13.09 2.16
C GLU A 74 11.74 13.71 2.28
N GLY A 75 11.07 13.42 3.41
CA GLY A 75 9.79 14.05 3.73
C GLY A 75 8.58 13.43 3.09
N ILE A 76 8.63 12.10 2.85
CA ILE A 76 7.44 11.35 2.44
C ILE A 76 6.42 11.35 3.59
N ASP A 77 5.21 11.78 3.29
CA ASP A 77 4.11 11.84 4.24
C ASP A 77 3.27 10.56 4.22
N VAL A 78 2.99 10.02 3.03
CA VAL A 78 2.05 8.92 2.84
C VAL A 78 2.62 7.86 1.90
N LEU A 79 2.39 6.60 2.24
CA LEU A 79 2.66 5.45 1.37
C LEU A 79 1.33 4.90 0.87
N LEU A 80 1.16 4.84 -0.44
CA LEU A 80 0.04 4.18 -1.11
C LEU A 80 0.50 2.83 -1.66
N GLY A 81 -0.37 1.79 -1.59
CA GLY A 81 0.01 0.51 -2.14
C GLY A 81 -1.14 -0.48 -2.33
N GLY A 82 -1.35 -0.93 -3.57
CA GLY A 82 -2.27 -2.00 -3.93
C GLY A 82 -1.54 -3.32 -4.15
N PHE A 83 -0.97 -3.92 -3.10
CA PHE A 83 -0.14 -5.11 -3.24
C PHE A 83 -0.97 -6.36 -3.61
N PRO A 84 -0.47 -7.23 -4.51
CA PRO A 84 -1.21 -8.43 -4.88
C PRO A 84 -1.33 -9.42 -3.72
N CYS A 85 -2.53 -9.98 -3.56
CA CYS A 85 -2.76 -11.10 -2.67
C CYS A 85 -2.19 -12.37 -3.31
N GLN A 86 -0.88 -12.54 -3.26
CA GLN A 86 -0.32 -13.86 -3.51
C GLN A 86 -0.60 -14.69 -2.26
N PRO A 87 -1.17 -15.91 -2.41
CA PRO A 87 -1.37 -16.76 -1.27
C PRO A 87 -0.02 -16.92 -0.54
N PHE A 88 -0.07 -16.89 0.79
CA PHE A 88 0.97 -17.49 1.61
C PHE A 88 0.91 -19.00 1.32
N SER A 89 1.00 -19.34 0.03
CA SER A 89 0.88 -20.70 -0.42
C SER A 89 2.10 -21.43 0.05
N ALA A 90 1.82 -22.43 0.81
CA ALA A 90 2.61 -23.61 1.03
C ALA A 90 3.18 -24.21 -0.28
N ALA A 91 4.00 -23.46 -0.99
CA ALA A 91 4.95 -24.00 -1.95
C ALA A 91 6.22 -24.36 -1.18
N GLY A 92 6.08 -25.21 -0.17
CA GLY A 92 7.19 -25.72 0.63
C GLY A 92 6.65 -26.53 1.78
N LYS A 93 6.74 -27.83 1.64
CA LYS A 93 6.45 -28.83 2.67
C LYS A 93 6.89 -28.35 4.06
N GLY A 94 5.94 -28.03 4.96
CA GLY A 94 6.11 -28.12 6.41
C GLY A 94 7.04 -27.13 7.11
N LEU A 95 7.58 -26.12 6.46
CA LEU A 95 8.34 -25.05 7.08
C LEU A 95 7.39 -23.88 7.36
N GLY A 96 6.82 -23.88 8.56
CA GLY A 96 5.99 -22.79 9.05
C GLY A 96 6.68 -21.45 8.87
N PHE A 97 5.97 -20.35 9.08
CA PHE A 97 6.32 -18.93 9.21
C PHE A 97 7.71 -18.41 8.74
N LEU A 98 8.69 -19.29 8.43
CA LEU A 98 10.07 -18.94 8.05
C LEU A 98 10.27 -18.69 6.55
N ASP A 99 9.29 -19.02 5.69
CA ASP A 99 9.38 -18.70 4.26
C ASP A 99 8.52 -17.50 3.90
N THR A 100 8.74 -16.41 4.61
CA THR A 100 8.08 -15.12 4.42
C THR A 100 8.66 -14.30 3.27
N ARG A 101 9.66 -14.85 2.57
CA ARG A 101 10.36 -14.17 1.46
C ARG A 101 9.54 -14.05 0.16
N GLY A 102 8.28 -14.49 0.15
CA GLY A 102 7.45 -14.55 -1.05
C GLY A 102 6.25 -13.63 -1.10
N THR A 103 5.97 -12.79 -0.10
CA THR A 103 4.82 -11.91 -0.13
C THR A 103 5.22 -10.45 -0.29
N LEU A 104 4.66 -9.82 -1.30
CA LEU A 104 4.97 -8.44 -1.65
C LEU A 104 4.61 -7.41 -0.57
N PHE A 105 3.80 -7.80 0.43
CA PHE A 105 3.59 -6.99 1.64
C PHE A 105 4.91 -6.77 2.42
N PHE A 106 5.79 -7.77 2.48
CA PHE A 106 7.06 -7.62 3.21
C PHE A 106 8.03 -6.64 2.54
N GLU A 107 7.84 -6.37 1.25
CA GLU A 107 8.56 -5.28 0.58
C GLU A 107 8.07 -3.91 1.08
N ILE A 108 6.76 -3.76 1.33
CA ILE A 108 6.21 -2.55 1.98
C ILE A 108 6.78 -2.41 3.40
N GLU A 109 6.76 -3.49 4.19
CA GLU A 109 7.34 -3.51 5.54
C GLU A 109 8.83 -3.13 5.51
N ARG A 110 9.60 -3.67 4.57
CA ARG A 110 11.02 -3.35 4.37
C ARG A 110 11.23 -1.86 4.09
N ILE A 111 10.48 -1.30 3.16
CA ILE A 111 10.57 0.13 2.81
C ILE A 111 10.21 1.01 4.02
N ILE A 112 9.15 0.69 4.76
CA ILE A 112 8.79 1.40 6.00
C ILE A 112 9.92 1.31 7.03
N HIS A 113 10.54 0.14 7.18
CA HIS A 113 11.65 -0.06 8.10
C HIS A 113 12.88 0.78 7.70
N GLU A 114 13.25 0.79 6.41
CA GLU A 114 14.33 1.62 5.89
C GLU A 114 14.09 3.12 6.14
N PHE A 115 12.88 3.62 5.91
CA PHE A 115 12.51 4.99 6.26
C PHE A 115 12.63 5.26 7.76
N THR A 116 12.19 4.31 8.59
CA THR A 116 12.25 4.43 10.06
C THR A 116 13.71 4.50 10.55
N GLN A 117 14.59 3.67 10.00
CA GLN A 117 16.03 3.70 10.32
C GLN A 117 16.68 5.04 9.97
N ARG A 118 16.17 5.73 8.96
CA ARG A 118 16.62 7.06 8.55
C ARG A 118 15.96 8.21 9.33
N GLY A 119 15.11 7.90 10.30
CA GLY A 119 14.32 8.90 11.02
C GLY A 119 13.25 9.61 10.18
N GLN A 120 12.85 9.02 9.07
CA GLN A 120 11.98 9.59 8.04
C GLN A 120 10.70 8.76 7.82
N LYS A 121 10.23 8.07 8.85
CA LYS A 121 9.02 7.23 8.77
C LYS A 121 7.84 8.02 8.20
N PRO A 122 7.15 7.55 7.14
CA PRO A 122 5.92 8.16 6.64
C PRO A 122 4.89 8.33 7.75
N ALA A 123 4.12 9.41 7.71
CA ALA A 123 3.11 9.69 8.73
C ALA A 123 1.94 8.71 8.68
N GLY A 124 1.66 8.15 7.50
CA GLY A 124 0.59 7.18 7.29
C GLY A 124 0.74 6.38 6.00
N PHE A 125 -0.18 5.46 5.81
CA PHE A 125 -0.29 4.66 4.60
C PHE A 125 -1.75 4.39 4.24
N ILE A 126 -2.00 4.03 3.00
CA ILE A 126 -3.26 3.46 2.51
C ILE A 126 -2.88 2.24 1.68
N LEU A 127 -3.24 1.05 2.18
CA LEU A 127 -3.00 -0.21 1.48
C LEU A 127 -4.32 -0.81 1.03
N GLU A 128 -4.35 -1.38 -0.18
CA GLU A 128 -5.55 -2.02 -0.75
C GLU A 128 -5.28 -3.49 -1.05
N ASN A 129 -6.33 -4.31 -0.85
CA ASN A 129 -6.30 -5.70 -1.25
C ASN A 129 -7.71 -6.24 -1.54
N VAL A 130 -7.81 -7.46 -2.04
CA VAL A 130 -9.08 -8.13 -2.31
C VAL A 130 -9.83 -8.52 -1.03
N GLU A 131 -11.17 -8.59 -1.09
CA GLU A 131 -12.04 -9.00 0.04
C GLU A 131 -11.58 -10.32 0.69
N GLY A 132 -11.12 -11.28 -0.12
CA GLY A 132 -10.65 -12.58 0.37
C GLY A 132 -9.54 -12.51 1.41
N LEU A 133 -8.79 -11.39 1.48
CA LEU A 133 -7.75 -11.18 2.50
C LEU A 133 -8.34 -11.21 3.92
N MET A 134 -9.59 -10.78 4.10
CA MET A 134 -10.26 -10.76 5.42
C MET A 134 -10.25 -12.10 6.15
N LYS A 135 -10.35 -13.21 5.40
CA LYS A 135 -10.43 -14.58 5.95
C LYS A 135 -9.24 -15.46 5.54
N HIS A 136 -8.28 -14.91 4.80
CA HIS A 136 -7.17 -15.68 4.27
C HIS A 136 -6.29 -16.30 5.37
N GLY A 137 -5.94 -17.58 5.20
CA GLY A 137 -5.07 -18.32 6.12
C GLY A 137 -5.78 -18.91 7.35
N GLY A 138 -7.12 -18.86 7.38
CA GLY A 138 -7.95 -19.42 8.46
C GLY A 138 -8.10 -18.48 9.65
N GLU A 139 -8.92 -18.90 10.61
CA GLU A 139 -9.26 -18.11 11.80
C GLU A 139 -8.08 -17.99 12.78
N VAL A 140 -8.01 -16.86 13.46
CA VAL A 140 -7.07 -16.58 14.55
C VAL A 140 -7.86 -16.25 15.81
N LYS A 141 -7.61 -16.99 16.89
CA LYS A 141 -8.27 -16.75 18.19
C LYS A 141 -8.02 -15.33 18.67
N GLY A 142 -9.09 -14.60 18.92
CA GLY A 142 -9.02 -13.21 19.41
C GLY A 142 -8.79 -12.14 18.32
N SER A 143 -8.77 -12.54 17.03
CA SER A 143 -8.74 -11.59 15.92
C SER A 143 -10.02 -11.68 15.08
N PRO A 144 -10.57 -10.56 14.60
CA PRO A 144 -11.69 -10.57 13.65
C PRO A 144 -11.23 -10.97 12.24
N TYR A 145 -9.92 -11.09 12.00
CA TYR A 145 -9.29 -11.31 10.71
C TYR A 145 -8.69 -12.70 10.60
N GLY A 146 -8.55 -13.19 9.36
CA GLY A 146 -7.75 -14.36 9.05
C GLY A 146 -6.26 -14.14 9.33
N LYS A 147 -5.50 -15.24 9.38
CA LYS A 147 -4.08 -15.25 9.77
C LYS A 147 -3.22 -14.24 9.02
N THR A 148 -3.44 -14.11 7.70
CA THR A 148 -2.65 -13.21 6.86
C THR A 148 -2.88 -11.75 7.22
N LEU A 149 -4.14 -11.31 7.30
CA LEU A 149 -4.46 -9.92 7.63
C LEU A 149 -4.06 -9.60 9.08
N THR A 150 -4.26 -10.53 10.02
CA THR A 150 -3.76 -10.39 11.40
C THR A 150 -2.25 -10.15 11.42
N THR A 151 -1.48 -10.92 10.61
CA THR A 151 -0.03 -10.72 10.51
C THR A 151 0.31 -9.32 9.96
N ILE A 152 -0.36 -8.89 8.89
CA ILE A 152 -0.16 -7.56 8.28
C ILE A 152 -0.40 -6.46 9.31
N VAL A 153 -1.57 -6.49 9.98
CA VAL A 153 -1.93 -5.50 11.02
C VAL A 153 -0.88 -5.47 12.12
N THR A 154 -0.54 -6.65 12.69
CA THR A 154 0.47 -6.74 13.77
C THR A 154 1.81 -6.14 13.33
N LYS A 155 2.26 -6.40 12.10
CA LYS A 155 3.53 -5.86 11.59
C LYS A 155 3.51 -4.34 11.47
N LEU A 156 2.41 -3.78 10.98
CA LEU A 156 2.23 -2.33 10.86
C LEU A 156 2.11 -1.66 12.25
N GLU A 157 1.44 -2.30 13.21
CA GLU A 157 1.38 -1.84 14.60
C GLU A 157 2.75 -1.86 15.27
N LEU A 158 3.55 -2.93 15.06
CA LEU A 158 4.93 -3.01 15.53
C LEU A 158 5.84 -1.94 14.90
N ALA A 159 5.54 -1.52 13.68
CA ALA A 159 6.19 -0.38 13.04
C ALA A 159 5.73 0.98 13.61
N GLY A 160 4.83 0.98 14.59
CA GLY A 160 4.38 2.16 15.33
C GLY A 160 3.27 2.95 14.63
N TYR A 161 2.39 2.26 13.91
CA TYR A 161 1.16 2.85 13.35
C TYR A 161 -0.09 2.41 14.13
N ASN A 162 -1.11 3.26 14.14
CA ASN A 162 -2.46 2.84 14.48
C ASN A 162 -3.12 2.33 13.20
N VAL A 163 -3.56 1.07 13.20
CA VAL A 163 -4.07 0.40 11.98
C VAL A 163 -5.57 0.26 12.05
N GLU A 164 -6.24 0.73 11.02
CA GLU A 164 -7.67 0.52 10.79
C GLU A 164 -7.86 -0.33 9.55
N VAL A 165 -8.84 -1.24 9.57
CA VAL A 165 -9.18 -2.11 8.45
C VAL A 165 -10.63 -1.89 8.06
N LEU A 166 -10.86 -1.48 6.81
CA LEU A 166 -12.17 -1.21 6.25
C LEU A 166 -12.44 -2.17 5.08
N LEU A 167 -13.63 -2.75 5.05
CA LEU A 167 -14.14 -3.46 3.88
C LEU A 167 -15.16 -2.53 3.20
N LEU A 168 -14.82 -2.02 2.02
CA LEU A 168 -15.63 -1.07 1.27
C LEU A 168 -16.09 -1.69 -0.06
N ASP A 169 -17.33 -1.41 -0.44
CA ASP A 169 -17.87 -1.78 -1.76
C ASP A 169 -17.95 -0.53 -2.63
N SER A 170 -17.42 -0.59 -3.85
CA SER A 170 -17.48 0.53 -4.79
C SER A 170 -18.92 0.99 -5.12
N ALA A 171 -19.90 0.09 -5.02
CA ALA A 171 -21.31 0.42 -5.23
C ALA A 171 -21.83 1.42 -4.19
N ASP A 172 -21.34 1.38 -2.95
CA ASP A 172 -21.72 2.30 -1.88
C ASP A 172 -21.23 3.74 -2.13
N PHE A 173 -20.30 3.90 -3.09
CA PHE A 173 -19.71 5.18 -3.51
C PHE A 173 -20.20 5.62 -4.90
N GLY A 174 -21.32 5.06 -5.39
CA GLY A 174 -21.98 5.50 -6.62
C GLY A 174 -21.42 4.89 -7.90
N LEU A 175 -20.56 3.90 -7.83
CA LEU A 175 -20.11 3.16 -9.01
C LEU A 175 -21.13 2.09 -9.40
N ALA A 176 -21.37 1.91 -10.70
CA ALA A 176 -22.27 0.88 -11.25
C ALA A 176 -21.64 -0.53 -11.21
N GLN A 177 -20.83 -0.83 -10.20
CA GLN A 177 -20.17 -2.12 -10.01
C GLN A 177 -20.05 -2.41 -8.52
N SER A 178 -20.51 -3.58 -8.06
CA SER A 178 -20.15 -4.08 -6.73
C SER A 178 -18.73 -4.67 -6.80
N ARG A 179 -17.81 -4.04 -6.10
CA ARG A 179 -16.39 -4.46 -6.02
C ARG A 179 -15.88 -4.21 -4.62
N LYS A 180 -15.93 -5.23 -3.78
CA LYS A 180 -15.45 -5.15 -2.41
C LYS A 180 -13.93 -5.21 -2.34
N ARG A 181 -13.36 -4.31 -1.53
CA ARG A 181 -11.93 -4.22 -1.28
C ARG A 181 -11.64 -3.93 0.19
N VAL A 182 -10.58 -4.55 0.67
CA VAL A 182 -10.02 -4.27 2.00
C VAL A 182 -9.07 -3.10 1.86
N TYR A 183 -9.29 -2.08 2.70
CA TYR A 183 -8.37 -0.97 2.90
C TYR A 183 -7.79 -1.04 4.31
N ILE A 184 -6.51 -0.81 4.40
CA ILE A 184 -5.74 -0.89 5.63
C ILE A 184 -5.04 0.46 5.85
#